data_4f24beac7c471e6d5c74de39ad746c76
#
_entry.id   4f24beac7c471e6d5c74de39ad746c76
#
_cell.length_a   1.000
_cell.length_b   1.000
_cell.length_c   1.000
_cell.angle_alpha   90.00
_cell.angle_beta   90.00
_cell.angle_gamma   90.00
#
_symmetry.space_group_name_H-M   'P 1'
#
loop_
_entity.id
_entity.type
_entity.pdbx_description
1 polymer ?
#
loop_
_entity_poly.entity_id
_entity_poly.type
_entity_poly.pdbx_seq_one_letter_code
_entity_poly.pdbx_strand_id
1 'polypeptide(L)'
;MKKYLLFFIAAFVFLNTAIAQNSQPKRIIADKIVAVVGDKVILKSDIDNSIIDMQRQNVEVPANGRCMVLEQAMGIKALVLQAEKDSLPVTDEEVETIIDNRIRSFIGQFGSKEELEKVAGKSIYQLKEDFREPIRDQELAKAMRNKVVENVRITPKEVNEFYEKIPKDSLFLYESEVEISQIVSYPKAHRDAEEYVIQQLKEFKEQIETGKSDFASLASIYTQDPGSKETGGQYDINRYSKELDPVWLGKAFTLKPGQVSNPFKTRFGWHIMQLVSRSGDDASVRHLLLIPQVTSFEIKAGIDKLDSVRAMLIAGTIDFGAAVAKYSDDDESKFTAGRKLGRDGSSYVTIDQLDKDVVVMLKDLKVGQYSHPTEYVDERGRKGVRVIYLQTRTEPHRENLKDDYDRISQRALEQKKNEVLEQWFSKKVVTYYILVDDEFKSCPEMARWMSGTAGKN
;
A
#
# COMPACT_ATOMS: atom_id res chain seq x y z
N MET A 1 -19.81 -22.23 81.01
CA MET A 1 -19.21 -21.48 79.92
C MET A 1 -18.83 -22.33 78.68
N LYS A 2 -18.47 -23.61 78.77
CA LYS A 2 -18.09 -24.46 77.63
C LYS A 2 -19.24 -24.87 76.68
N LYS A 3 -20.48 -24.87 77.08
CA LYS A 3 -21.67 -25.25 76.28
C LYS A 3 -22.15 -24.15 75.32
N TYR A 4 -21.89 -22.89 75.61
CA TYR A 4 -22.23 -21.77 74.72
C TYR A 4 -21.22 -21.49 73.69
N LEU A 5 -19.94 -21.90 73.86
CA LEU A 5 -18.88 -21.71 72.89
C LEU A 5 -19.04 -22.65 71.66
N LEU A 6 -19.56 -23.88 71.88
CA LEU A 6 -19.84 -24.84 70.79
C LEU A 6 -21.03 -24.43 69.90
N PHE A 7 -22.05 -23.70 70.47
CA PHE A 7 -23.16 -23.20 69.70
C PHE A 7 -22.80 -22.02 68.77
N PHE A 8 -21.84 -21.18 69.21
CA PHE A 8 -21.36 -20.06 68.41
C PHE A 8 -20.45 -20.53 67.27
N ILE A 9 -19.68 -21.60 67.45
CA ILE A 9 -18.80 -22.15 66.36
C ILE A 9 -19.66 -22.88 65.31
N ALA A 10 -20.74 -23.57 65.71
CA ALA A 10 -21.67 -24.19 64.75
C ALA A 10 -22.49 -23.16 63.95
N ALA A 11 -22.87 -22.02 64.55
CA ALA A 11 -23.56 -20.96 63.83
C ALA A 11 -22.67 -20.22 62.83
N PHE A 12 -21.32 -20.09 63.11
CA PHE A 12 -20.37 -19.44 62.21
C PHE A 12 -20.00 -20.33 61.01
N VAL A 13 -20.03 -21.66 61.14
CA VAL A 13 -19.79 -22.60 60.03
C VAL A 13 -20.99 -22.63 59.06
N PHE A 14 -22.25 -22.48 59.57
CA PHE A 14 -23.43 -22.42 58.72
C PHE A 14 -23.59 -21.10 57.96
N LEU A 15 -23.01 -19.98 58.46
CA LEU A 15 -23.07 -18.70 57.73
C LEU A 15 -22.12 -18.63 56.55
N ASN A 16 -21.02 -19.43 56.52
CA ASN A 16 -20.08 -19.42 55.43
C ASN A 16 -20.46 -20.33 54.24
N THR A 17 -21.43 -21.23 54.38
CA THR A 17 -21.91 -22.08 53.27
C THR A 17 -23.03 -21.45 52.45
N ALA A 18 -23.59 -20.31 52.87
CA ALA A 18 -24.64 -19.62 52.12
C ALA A 18 -24.18 -18.60 51.08
N ILE A 19 -22.84 -18.33 51.00
CA ILE A 19 -22.27 -17.35 50.01
C ILE A 19 -21.74 -18.05 48.74
N ALA A 20 -21.70 -19.38 48.68
CA ALA A 20 -21.10 -20.13 47.58
C ALA A 20 -22.04 -20.54 46.45
N GLN A 21 -23.27 -20.01 46.38
CA GLN A 21 -24.25 -20.44 45.37
C GLN A 21 -24.94 -19.30 44.65
N ASN A 22 -24.21 -18.27 44.21
CA ASN A 22 -24.76 -17.31 43.27
C ASN A 22 -23.76 -16.89 42.19
N SER A 23 -22.96 -17.83 41.66
CA SER A 23 -22.39 -17.66 40.36
C SER A 23 -23.43 -18.12 39.34
N GLN A 24 -24.28 -17.19 38.91
CA GLN A 24 -25.04 -17.43 37.70
C GLN A 24 -24.04 -17.78 36.61
N PRO A 25 -24.25 -18.85 35.82
CA PRO A 25 -23.38 -19.15 34.68
C PRO A 25 -23.40 -17.92 33.82
N LYS A 26 -22.20 -17.35 33.60
CA LYS A 26 -21.98 -16.26 32.65
C LYS A 26 -22.58 -16.73 31.33
N ARG A 27 -23.76 -16.22 30.95
CA ARG A 27 -24.31 -16.53 29.63
C ARG A 27 -23.26 -16.14 28.60
N ILE A 28 -22.62 -17.13 28.01
CA ILE A 28 -21.84 -16.94 26.78
C ILE A 28 -22.90 -16.61 25.74
N ILE A 29 -23.00 -15.34 25.38
CA ILE A 29 -23.86 -14.93 24.28
C ILE A 29 -23.16 -15.52 23.04
N ALA A 30 -23.71 -16.61 22.52
CA ALA A 30 -23.35 -17.09 21.21
C ALA A 30 -23.67 -15.97 20.21
N ASP A 31 -22.77 -15.74 19.23
CA ASP A 31 -22.98 -14.72 18.21
C ASP A 31 -24.28 -15.01 17.43
N LYS A 32 -24.97 -13.96 16.99
CA LYS A 32 -26.25 -14.09 16.29
C LYS A 32 -26.04 -14.14 14.79
N ILE A 33 -26.59 -15.15 14.13
CA ILE A 33 -26.66 -15.19 12.67
C ILE A 33 -27.67 -14.14 12.22
N VAL A 34 -27.21 -13.17 11.41
CA VAL A 34 -28.04 -12.10 10.85
C VAL A 34 -28.43 -12.31 9.40
N ALA A 35 -27.62 -13.07 8.65
CA ALA A 35 -28.00 -13.52 7.30
C ALA A 35 -27.28 -14.82 6.93
N VAL A 36 -27.85 -15.51 5.92
CA VAL A 36 -27.26 -16.67 5.26
C VAL A 36 -27.42 -16.50 3.75
N VAL A 37 -26.36 -16.78 3.01
CA VAL A 37 -26.34 -16.78 1.54
C VAL A 37 -25.80 -18.14 1.08
N GLY A 38 -26.69 -19.03 0.63
CA GLY A 38 -26.34 -20.42 0.35
C GLY A 38 -25.96 -21.16 1.63
N ASP A 39 -24.71 -21.53 1.77
CA ASP A 39 -24.10 -22.13 2.97
C ASP A 39 -23.22 -21.13 3.76
N LYS A 40 -23.10 -19.90 3.29
CA LYS A 40 -22.28 -18.86 3.92
C LYS A 40 -23.08 -18.08 4.98
N VAL A 41 -22.56 -18.06 6.19
CA VAL A 41 -23.18 -17.40 7.36
C VAL A 41 -22.57 -16.01 7.53
N ILE A 42 -23.39 -15.06 7.95
CA ILE A 42 -22.99 -13.71 8.37
C ILE A 42 -23.44 -13.50 9.80
N LEU A 43 -22.52 -13.13 10.65
CA LEU A 43 -22.75 -12.94 12.07
C LEU A 43 -23.01 -11.46 12.40
N LYS A 44 -23.70 -11.24 13.51
CA LYS A 44 -23.95 -9.88 14.02
C LYS A 44 -22.64 -9.17 14.36
N SER A 45 -21.68 -9.89 14.94
CA SER A 45 -20.35 -9.36 15.24
C SER A 45 -19.60 -8.88 14.01
N ASP A 46 -19.78 -9.52 12.83
CA ASP A 46 -19.14 -9.08 11.58
C ASP A 46 -19.61 -7.67 11.20
N ILE A 47 -20.93 -7.43 11.34
CA ILE A 47 -21.52 -6.12 11.06
C ILE A 47 -21.07 -5.08 12.08
N ASP A 48 -21.14 -5.41 13.37
CA ASP A 48 -20.79 -4.50 14.46
C ASP A 48 -19.29 -4.12 14.38
N ASN A 49 -18.40 -5.07 14.09
CA ASN A 49 -16.96 -4.82 13.91
C ASN A 49 -16.70 -3.92 12.70
N SER A 50 -17.37 -4.15 11.57
CA SER A 50 -17.24 -3.30 10.38
C SER A 50 -17.64 -1.85 10.67
N ILE A 51 -18.71 -1.64 11.43
CA ILE A 51 -19.14 -0.29 11.85
C ILE A 51 -18.07 0.37 12.75
N ILE A 52 -17.52 -0.39 13.72
CA ILE A 52 -16.47 0.10 14.62
C ILE A 52 -15.22 0.49 13.80
N ASP A 53 -14.86 -0.30 12.82
CA ASP A 53 -13.68 -0.02 11.97
C ASP A 53 -13.90 1.23 11.10
N MET A 54 -15.10 1.44 10.55
CA MET A 54 -15.45 2.69 9.85
C MET A 54 -15.29 3.90 10.78
N GLN A 55 -15.78 3.81 12.01
CA GLN A 55 -15.66 4.89 13.01
C GLN A 55 -14.20 5.18 13.38
N ARG A 56 -13.36 4.13 13.53
CA ARG A 56 -11.92 4.29 13.80
C ARG A 56 -11.18 4.98 12.66
N GLN A 57 -11.63 4.78 11.43
CA GLN A 57 -11.10 5.42 10.24
C GLN A 57 -11.67 6.83 10.00
N ASN A 58 -12.44 7.38 10.95
CA ASN A 58 -13.16 8.65 10.82
C ASN A 58 -14.12 8.70 9.61
N VAL A 59 -14.64 7.55 9.17
CA VAL A 59 -15.68 7.48 8.14
C VAL A 59 -17.02 7.70 8.82
N GLU A 60 -17.80 8.66 8.32
CA GLU A 60 -19.14 8.93 8.81
C GLU A 60 -20.07 7.74 8.52
N VAL A 61 -20.67 7.18 9.57
CA VAL A 61 -21.59 6.05 9.44
C VAL A 61 -23.02 6.58 9.28
N PRO A 62 -23.66 6.40 8.12
CA PRO A 62 -25.02 6.85 7.90
C PRO A 62 -26.03 6.11 8.81
N ALA A 63 -27.23 6.68 8.97
CA ALA A 63 -28.27 6.09 9.84
C ALA A 63 -28.65 4.65 9.46
N ASN A 64 -28.59 4.30 8.18
CA ASN A 64 -28.79 2.94 7.66
C ASN A 64 -27.47 2.14 7.49
N GLY A 65 -26.36 2.58 8.11
CA GLY A 65 -25.03 2.00 7.92
C GLY A 65 -24.98 0.50 8.16
N ARG A 66 -25.66 -0.01 9.19
CA ARG A 66 -25.76 -1.46 9.47
C ARG A 66 -26.43 -2.22 8.33
N CYS A 67 -27.48 -1.64 7.72
CA CYS A 67 -28.15 -2.22 6.57
C CYS A 67 -27.24 -2.30 5.35
N MET A 68 -26.48 -1.23 5.10
CA MET A 68 -25.51 -1.16 4.01
C MET A 68 -24.36 -2.17 4.19
N VAL A 69 -23.83 -2.28 5.42
CA VAL A 69 -22.75 -3.25 5.72
C VAL A 69 -23.25 -4.68 5.55
N LEU A 70 -24.47 -5.00 6.01
CA LEU A 70 -25.05 -6.32 5.81
C LEU A 70 -25.25 -6.63 4.32
N GLU A 71 -25.76 -5.68 3.56
CA GLU A 71 -25.97 -5.82 2.11
C GLU A 71 -24.67 -6.09 1.39
N GLN A 72 -23.61 -5.34 1.72
CA GLN A 72 -22.28 -5.54 1.17
C GLN A 72 -21.70 -6.92 1.54
N ALA A 73 -21.84 -7.34 2.80
CA ALA A 73 -21.42 -8.66 3.27
C ALA A 73 -22.14 -9.79 2.51
N MET A 74 -23.45 -9.68 2.32
CA MET A 74 -24.25 -10.64 1.55
C MET A 74 -23.77 -10.68 0.08
N GLY A 75 -23.46 -9.52 -0.51
CA GLY A 75 -22.92 -9.42 -1.86
C GLY A 75 -21.59 -10.16 -2.01
N ILE A 76 -20.67 -9.98 -1.06
CA ILE A 76 -19.39 -10.71 -1.02
C ILE A 76 -19.66 -12.21 -0.91
N LYS A 77 -20.50 -12.68 0.01
CA LYS A 77 -20.79 -14.11 0.19
C LYS A 77 -21.47 -14.72 -1.06
N ALA A 78 -22.28 -13.96 -1.79
CA ALA A 78 -22.87 -14.41 -3.07
C ALA A 78 -21.81 -14.58 -4.17
N LEU A 79 -20.84 -13.67 -4.24
CA LEU A 79 -19.70 -13.79 -5.16
C LEU A 79 -18.83 -14.99 -4.80
N VAL A 80 -18.49 -15.18 -3.51
CA VAL A 80 -17.72 -16.32 -3.01
C VAL A 80 -18.42 -17.64 -3.37
N LEU A 81 -19.71 -17.76 -3.07
CA LEU A 81 -20.50 -18.95 -3.38
C LEU A 81 -20.48 -19.29 -4.86
N GLN A 82 -20.56 -18.28 -5.75
CA GLN A 82 -20.48 -18.51 -7.19
C GLN A 82 -19.05 -18.84 -7.65
N ALA A 83 -18.04 -18.19 -7.07
CA ALA A 83 -16.64 -18.47 -7.37
C ALA A 83 -16.29 -19.93 -7.07
N GLU A 84 -16.73 -20.44 -5.91
CA GLU A 84 -16.55 -21.85 -5.53
C GLU A 84 -17.29 -22.79 -6.50
N LYS A 85 -18.55 -22.50 -6.84
CA LYS A 85 -19.33 -23.26 -7.84
C LYS A 85 -18.66 -23.29 -9.22
N ASP A 86 -18.05 -22.18 -9.60
CA ASP A 86 -17.35 -22.03 -10.89
C ASP A 86 -15.89 -22.53 -10.79
N SER A 87 -15.43 -23.03 -9.65
CA SER A 87 -14.07 -23.50 -9.37
C SER A 87 -12.98 -22.49 -9.75
N LEU A 88 -13.20 -21.21 -9.41
CA LEU A 88 -12.23 -20.17 -9.70
C LEU A 88 -10.94 -20.40 -8.90
N PRO A 89 -9.75 -20.29 -9.53
CA PRO A 89 -8.49 -20.57 -8.87
C PRO A 89 -8.14 -19.45 -7.88
N VAL A 90 -8.01 -19.81 -6.61
CA VAL A 90 -7.36 -19.03 -5.56
C VAL A 90 -6.49 -20.00 -4.78
N THR A 91 -5.19 -19.86 -4.89
CA THR A 91 -4.23 -20.80 -4.30
C THR A 91 -3.96 -20.48 -2.84
N ASP A 92 -3.59 -21.51 -2.06
CA ASP A 92 -3.18 -21.31 -0.67
C ASP A 92 -1.93 -20.43 -0.58
N GLU A 93 -1.01 -20.53 -1.55
CA GLU A 93 0.21 -19.73 -1.61
C GLU A 93 -0.09 -18.23 -1.79
N GLU A 94 -1.06 -17.87 -2.64
CA GLU A 94 -1.51 -16.48 -2.78
C GLU A 94 -2.10 -15.95 -1.48
N VAL A 95 -2.96 -16.73 -0.83
CA VAL A 95 -3.57 -16.36 0.45
C VAL A 95 -2.50 -16.17 1.53
N GLU A 96 -1.55 -17.11 1.68
CA GLU A 96 -0.44 -16.99 2.63
C GLU A 96 0.42 -15.76 2.37
N THR A 97 0.73 -15.46 1.11
CA THR A 97 1.51 -14.28 0.73
C THR A 97 0.83 -12.98 1.17
N ILE A 98 -0.50 -12.90 1.00
CA ILE A 98 -1.28 -11.72 1.43
C ILE A 98 -1.30 -11.62 2.96
N ILE A 99 -1.51 -12.75 3.66
CA ILE A 99 -1.48 -12.81 5.13
C ILE A 99 -0.12 -12.33 5.65
N ASP A 100 0.96 -12.85 5.10
CA ASP A 100 2.33 -12.50 5.53
C ASP A 100 2.62 -11.01 5.31
N ASN A 101 2.19 -10.44 4.19
CA ASN A 101 2.32 -9.01 3.93
C ASN A 101 1.53 -8.18 4.96
N ARG A 102 0.30 -8.59 5.28
CA ARG A 102 -0.54 -7.90 6.27
C ARG A 102 0.06 -7.96 7.67
N ILE A 103 0.54 -9.13 8.09
CA ILE A 103 1.22 -9.30 9.39
C ILE A 103 2.50 -8.45 9.45
N ARG A 104 3.31 -8.42 8.39
CA ARG A 104 4.51 -7.55 8.32
C ARG A 104 4.13 -6.07 8.45
N SER A 105 3.08 -5.64 7.78
CA SER A 105 2.58 -4.27 7.89
C SER A 105 2.18 -3.93 9.32
N PHE A 106 1.49 -4.83 10.00
CA PHE A 106 1.12 -4.63 11.40
C PHE A 106 2.34 -4.62 12.32
N ILE A 107 3.31 -5.52 12.13
CA ILE A 107 4.57 -5.50 12.90
C ILE A 107 5.28 -4.15 12.72
N GLY A 108 5.35 -3.63 11.48
CA GLY A 108 5.91 -2.31 11.22
C GLY A 108 5.15 -1.17 11.91
N GLN A 109 3.83 -1.25 11.97
CA GLN A 109 2.98 -0.25 12.62
C GLN A 109 3.08 -0.30 14.16
N PHE A 110 3.14 -1.48 14.75
CA PHE A 110 3.23 -1.67 16.21
C PHE A 110 4.66 -1.72 16.74
N GLY A 111 5.67 -1.69 15.85
CA GLY A 111 7.08 -1.62 16.17
C GLY A 111 7.76 -2.97 16.38
N SER A 112 7.06 -4.02 16.85
CA SER A 112 7.61 -5.37 16.99
C SER A 112 6.51 -6.44 16.97
N LYS A 113 6.94 -7.68 16.78
CA LYS A 113 6.06 -8.86 16.85
C LYS A 113 5.43 -9.00 18.24
N GLU A 114 6.23 -8.80 19.29
CA GLU A 114 5.82 -8.94 20.68
C GLU A 114 4.74 -7.90 21.05
N GLU A 115 4.91 -6.66 20.62
CA GLU A 115 3.89 -5.61 20.84
C GLU A 115 2.60 -5.89 20.04
N LEU A 116 2.71 -6.39 18.80
CA LEU A 116 1.53 -6.80 18.04
C LEU A 116 0.78 -7.93 18.76
N GLU A 117 1.47 -9.00 19.20
CA GLU A 117 0.85 -10.12 19.92
C GLU A 117 0.21 -9.67 21.24
N LYS A 118 0.84 -8.75 21.96
CA LYS A 118 0.33 -8.18 23.21
C LYS A 118 -0.95 -7.34 22.98
N VAL A 119 -0.94 -6.48 21.96
CA VAL A 119 -2.11 -5.63 21.63
C VAL A 119 -3.25 -6.47 21.08
N ALA A 120 -2.98 -7.45 20.24
CA ALA A 120 -3.98 -8.34 19.66
C ALA A 120 -4.50 -9.39 20.66
N GLY A 121 -3.75 -9.67 21.73
CA GLY A 121 -4.07 -10.77 22.66
C GLY A 121 -3.99 -12.16 22.05
N LYS A 122 -3.31 -12.31 20.91
CA LYS A 122 -3.18 -13.53 20.12
C LYS A 122 -1.77 -13.64 19.56
N SER A 123 -1.27 -14.88 19.40
CA SER A 123 0.01 -15.13 18.71
C SER A 123 -0.11 -14.80 17.20
N ILE A 124 1.00 -14.52 16.55
CA ILE A 124 1.06 -14.34 15.09
C ILE A 124 0.43 -15.53 14.36
N TYR A 125 0.67 -16.74 14.84
CA TYR A 125 0.05 -17.94 14.26
C TYR A 125 -1.49 -17.87 14.30
N GLN A 126 -2.05 -17.53 15.46
CA GLN A 126 -3.50 -17.38 15.61
C GLN A 126 -4.06 -16.23 14.75
N LEU A 127 -3.34 -15.11 14.65
CA LEU A 127 -3.72 -14.01 13.77
C LEU A 127 -3.73 -14.44 12.29
N LYS A 128 -2.74 -15.22 11.85
CA LYS A 128 -2.71 -15.77 10.49
C LYS A 128 -3.90 -16.69 10.21
N GLU A 129 -4.23 -17.57 11.14
CA GLU A 129 -5.40 -18.45 11.01
C GLU A 129 -6.71 -17.67 10.96
N ASP A 130 -6.86 -16.63 11.79
CA ASP A 130 -8.04 -15.75 11.78
C ASP A 130 -8.21 -15.00 10.45
N PHE A 131 -7.11 -14.67 9.77
CA PHE A 131 -7.15 -13.97 8.48
C PHE A 131 -7.34 -14.88 7.28
N ARG A 132 -7.08 -16.18 7.39
CA ARG A 132 -7.05 -17.14 6.28
C ARG A 132 -8.37 -17.19 5.50
N GLU A 133 -9.47 -17.47 6.18
CA GLU A 133 -10.78 -17.55 5.55
C GLU A 133 -11.28 -16.21 5.02
N PRO A 134 -11.23 -15.10 5.78
CA PRO A 134 -11.61 -13.78 5.26
C PRO A 134 -10.82 -13.34 4.03
N ILE A 135 -9.52 -13.58 4.00
CA ILE A 135 -8.68 -13.22 2.84
C ILE A 135 -9.01 -14.11 1.63
N ARG A 136 -9.19 -15.42 1.84
CA ARG A 136 -9.63 -16.33 0.77
C ARG A 136 -10.97 -15.88 0.18
N ASP A 137 -11.94 -15.56 1.02
CA ASP A 137 -13.25 -15.06 0.59
C ASP A 137 -13.11 -13.77 -0.21
N GLN A 138 -12.25 -12.85 0.24
CA GLN A 138 -12.00 -11.61 -0.47
C GLN A 138 -11.41 -11.84 -1.87
N GLU A 139 -10.43 -12.75 -1.99
CA GLU A 139 -9.82 -13.07 -3.30
C GLU A 139 -10.79 -13.84 -4.21
N LEU A 140 -11.59 -14.76 -3.68
CA LEU A 140 -12.65 -15.44 -4.45
C LEU A 140 -13.72 -14.44 -4.96
N ALA A 141 -14.18 -13.54 -4.10
CA ALA A 141 -15.13 -12.51 -4.48
C ALA A 141 -14.57 -11.59 -5.57
N LYS A 142 -13.30 -11.19 -5.45
CA LYS A 142 -12.58 -10.38 -6.44
C LYS A 142 -12.42 -11.11 -7.77
N ALA A 143 -12.03 -12.40 -7.74
CA ALA A 143 -11.90 -13.23 -8.93
C ALA A 143 -13.26 -13.36 -9.65
N MET A 144 -14.35 -13.59 -8.90
CA MET A 144 -15.69 -13.68 -9.47
C MET A 144 -16.16 -12.35 -10.06
N ARG A 145 -15.96 -11.24 -9.35
CA ARG A 145 -16.26 -9.90 -9.86
C ARG A 145 -15.54 -9.64 -11.18
N ASN A 146 -14.24 -9.91 -11.23
CA ASN A 146 -13.43 -9.75 -12.44
C ASN A 146 -13.98 -10.60 -13.59
N LYS A 147 -14.34 -11.86 -13.36
CA LYS A 147 -14.96 -12.75 -14.36
C LYS A 147 -16.27 -12.20 -14.88
N VAL A 148 -17.14 -11.68 -14.01
CA VAL A 148 -18.43 -11.09 -14.42
C VAL A 148 -18.23 -9.89 -15.35
N VAL A 149 -17.21 -9.07 -15.12
CA VAL A 149 -16.97 -7.83 -15.88
C VAL A 149 -15.85 -7.95 -16.93
N GLU A 150 -15.25 -9.13 -17.09
CA GLU A 150 -14.08 -9.38 -17.95
C GLU A 150 -14.26 -8.87 -19.39
N ASN A 151 -15.44 -9.05 -19.93
CA ASN A 151 -15.76 -8.69 -21.33
C ASN A 151 -16.46 -7.34 -21.46
N VAL A 152 -16.60 -6.58 -20.37
CA VAL A 152 -17.22 -5.26 -20.41
C VAL A 152 -16.25 -4.28 -21.08
N ARG A 153 -16.72 -3.64 -22.14
CA ARG A 153 -16.00 -2.60 -22.89
C ARG A 153 -16.89 -1.38 -22.99
N ILE A 154 -16.27 -0.22 -23.11
CA ILE A 154 -16.97 1.05 -23.30
C ILE A 154 -16.75 1.53 -24.74
N THR A 155 -17.77 2.08 -25.37
CA THR A 155 -17.68 2.69 -26.70
C THR A 155 -17.67 4.21 -26.59
N PRO A 156 -17.11 4.94 -27.58
CA PRO A 156 -17.14 6.40 -27.57
C PRO A 156 -18.56 6.99 -27.47
N LYS A 157 -19.55 6.31 -28.03
CA LYS A 157 -20.96 6.73 -27.91
C LYS A 157 -21.46 6.66 -26.48
N GLU A 158 -21.16 5.56 -25.78
CA GLU A 158 -21.54 5.38 -24.37
C GLU A 158 -20.82 6.37 -23.45
N VAL A 159 -19.56 6.73 -23.76
CA VAL A 159 -18.82 7.77 -23.04
C VAL A 159 -19.51 9.12 -23.19
N ASN A 160 -19.92 9.49 -24.40
CA ASN A 160 -20.69 10.73 -24.65
C ASN A 160 -22.02 10.72 -23.87
N GLU A 161 -22.79 9.61 -23.97
CA GLU A 161 -24.07 9.46 -23.26
C GLU A 161 -23.91 9.54 -21.73
N PHE A 162 -22.81 9.02 -21.19
CA PHE A 162 -22.47 9.13 -19.78
C PHE A 162 -22.18 10.60 -19.42
N TYR A 163 -21.32 11.29 -20.19
CA TYR A 163 -20.95 12.68 -19.95
C TYR A 163 -22.17 13.62 -20.03
N GLU A 164 -23.06 13.45 -20.99
CA GLU A 164 -24.27 14.26 -21.15
C GLU A 164 -25.24 14.15 -19.96
N LYS A 165 -25.21 13.02 -19.23
CA LYS A 165 -26.01 12.82 -18.01
C LYS A 165 -25.45 13.50 -16.78
N ILE A 166 -24.17 13.94 -16.79
CA ILE A 166 -23.57 14.61 -15.66
C ILE A 166 -24.12 16.04 -15.60
N PRO A 167 -24.71 16.46 -14.45
CA PRO A 167 -25.14 17.85 -14.30
C PRO A 167 -23.96 18.83 -14.46
N LYS A 168 -24.16 19.90 -15.19
CA LYS A 168 -23.07 20.86 -15.53
C LYS A 168 -22.40 21.50 -14.32
N ASP A 169 -23.11 21.64 -13.23
CA ASP A 169 -22.61 22.16 -11.95
C ASP A 169 -21.80 21.11 -11.17
N SER A 170 -21.99 19.83 -11.49
CA SER A 170 -21.26 18.69 -10.90
C SER A 170 -20.00 18.29 -11.68
N LEU A 171 -19.74 18.93 -12.84
CA LEU A 171 -18.51 18.73 -13.60
C LEU A 171 -17.29 19.22 -12.81
N PHE A 172 -16.24 18.38 -12.73
CA PHE A 172 -15.01 18.73 -12.05
C PHE A 172 -14.37 20.00 -12.64
N LEU A 173 -13.77 20.82 -11.79
CA LEU A 173 -12.93 21.92 -12.19
C LEU A 173 -11.48 21.46 -12.04
N TYR A 174 -10.80 21.26 -13.16
CA TYR A 174 -9.39 20.94 -13.19
C TYR A 174 -8.55 22.22 -13.22
N GLU A 175 -7.51 22.24 -12.40
CA GLU A 175 -6.47 23.25 -12.50
C GLU A 175 -5.59 22.99 -13.74
N SER A 176 -4.63 23.89 -14.00
CA SER A 176 -3.64 23.66 -15.03
C SER A 176 -2.81 22.42 -14.69
N GLU A 177 -2.81 21.44 -15.58
CA GLU A 177 -2.05 20.19 -15.46
C GLU A 177 -1.06 20.07 -16.60
N VAL A 178 0.00 19.33 -16.36
CA VAL A 178 1.02 19.01 -17.36
C VAL A 178 1.28 17.51 -17.42
N GLU A 179 1.53 17.01 -18.62
CA GLU A 179 2.23 15.73 -18.79
C GLU A 179 3.68 16.02 -19.12
N ILE A 180 4.56 15.53 -18.29
CA ILE A 180 6.01 15.68 -18.48
C ILE A 180 6.71 14.34 -18.43
N SER A 181 7.78 14.26 -19.19
CA SER A 181 8.72 13.16 -19.10
C SER A 181 10.13 13.68 -18.84
N GLN A 182 10.98 12.86 -18.22
CA GLN A 182 12.35 13.27 -17.88
C GLN A 182 13.39 12.22 -18.29
N ILE A 183 14.59 12.70 -18.59
CA ILE A 183 15.82 11.92 -18.66
C ILE A 183 16.71 12.43 -17.55
N VAL A 184 17.16 11.56 -16.69
CA VAL A 184 17.98 11.88 -15.53
C VAL A 184 19.36 11.23 -15.68
N SER A 185 20.42 11.98 -15.45
CA SER A 185 21.76 11.43 -15.33
C SER A 185 22.35 11.77 -13.96
N TYR A 186 22.88 10.76 -13.28
CA TYR A 186 23.66 10.93 -12.05
C TYR A 186 25.15 10.83 -12.38
N PRO A 187 25.87 11.96 -12.50
CA PRO A 187 27.30 11.95 -12.76
C PRO A 187 28.03 11.15 -11.67
N LYS A 188 28.97 10.34 -12.06
CA LYS A 188 29.79 9.57 -11.11
C LYS A 188 30.79 10.50 -10.46
N ALA A 189 30.89 10.42 -9.14
CA ALA A 189 31.92 11.13 -8.38
C ALA A 189 33.33 10.69 -8.83
N HIS A 190 34.29 11.61 -8.71
CA HIS A 190 35.69 11.32 -9.00
C HIS A 190 36.19 10.20 -8.08
N ARG A 191 37.18 9.44 -8.53
CA ARG A 191 37.76 8.32 -7.80
C ARG A 191 38.25 8.71 -6.40
N ASP A 192 38.86 9.86 -6.25
CA ASP A 192 39.39 10.32 -4.96
C ASP A 192 38.22 10.55 -3.93
N ALA A 193 37.06 11.04 -4.39
CA ALA A 193 35.88 11.19 -3.53
C ALA A 193 35.31 9.82 -3.10
N GLU A 194 35.33 8.82 -3.98
CA GLU A 194 34.97 7.45 -3.61
C GLU A 194 35.96 6.86 -2.59
N GLU A 195 37.26 7.00 -2.83
CA GLU A 195 38.31 6.50 -1.93
C GLU A 195 38.22 7.14 -0.53
N TYR A 196 37.92 8.45 -0.47
CA TYR A 196 37.70 9.15 0.80
C TYR A 196 36.50 8.55 1.59
N VAL A 197 35.38 8.34 0.93
CA VAL A 197 34.19 7.74 1.56
C VAL A 197 34.46 6.32 2.04
N ILE A 198 35.16 5.51 1.24
CA ILE A 198 35.56 4.15 1.63
C ILE A 198 36.44 4.18 2.88
N GLN A 199 37.39 5.12 2.92
CA GLN A 199 38.29 5.26 4.08
C GLN A 199 37.54 5.67 5.34
N GLN A 200 36.62 6.65 5.26
CA GLN A 200 35.72 7.02 6.37
C GLN A 200 34.92 5.82 6.90
N LEU A 201 34.32 5.03 6.00
CA LEU A 201 33.55 3.85 6.40
C LEU A 201 34.43 2.78 7.08
N LYS A 202 35.67 2.61 6.66
CA LYS A 202 36.63 1.73 7.33
C LYS A 202 36.96 2.22 8.74
N GLU A 203 37.14 3.52 8.91
CA GLU A 203 37.38 4.13 10.22
C GLU A 203 36.17 3.98 11.14
N PHE A 204 34.96 4.17 10.65
CA PHE A 204 33.75 3.91 11.43
C PHE A 204 33.62 2.44 11.84
N LYS A 205 33.89 1.53 10.91
CA LYS A 205 33.93 0.09 11.21
C LYS A 205 34.92 -0.21 12.32
N GLU A 206 36.15 0.32 12.27
CA GLU A 206 37.16 0.12 13.31
C GLU A 206 36.72 0.68 14.68
N GLN A 207 36.09 1.86 14.71
CA GLN A 207 35.53 2.43 15.92
C GLN A 207 34.46 1.53 16.54
N ILE A 208 33.59 0.93 15.72
CA ILE A 208 32.56 0.01 16.19
C ILE A 208 33.17 -1.28 16.71
N GLU A 209 34.09 -1.89 15.96
CA GLU A 209 34.69 -3.18 16.31
C GLU A 209 35.62 -3.07 17.57
N THR A 210 36.19 -1.90 17.80
CA THR A 210 37.02 -1.60 19.01
C THR A 210 36.18 -1.10 20.20
N GLY A 211 34.87 -0.90 20.02
CA GLY A 211 33.98 -0.41 21.07
C GLY A 211 34.16 1.08 21.43
N LYS A 212 34.86 1.85 20.59
CA LYS A 212 35.02 3.31 20.79
C LYS A 212 33.70 4.07 20.49
N SER A 213 32.87 3.54 19.62
CA SER A 213 31.57 4.08 19.27
C SER A 213 30.59 2.94 19.00
N ASP A 214 29.31 3.15 19.25
CA ASP A 214 28.28 2.21 18.80
C ASP A 214 27.78 2.56 17.41
N PHE A 215 27.24 1.55 16.70
CA PHE A 215 26.78 1.70 15.32
C PHE A 215 25.64 2.72 15.20
N ALA A 216 24.69 2.69 16.14
CA ALA A 216 23.50 3.55 16.08
C ALA A 216 23.87 5.03 16.18
N SER A 217 24.78 5.38 17.09
CA SER A 217 25.28 6.75 17.25
C SER A 217 25.96 7.26 15.98
N LEU A 218 26.87 6.45 15.38
CA LEU A 218 27.52 6.84 14.13
C LEU A 218 26.51 6.96 12.98
N ALA A 219 25.55 6.05 12.88
CA ALA A 219 24.53 6.13 11.86
C ALA A 219 23.65 7.37 12.01
N SER A 220 23.17 7.68 13.21
CA SER A 220 22.34 8.88 13.45
C SER A 220 23.04 10.18 13.08
N ILE A 221 24.38 10.24 13.23
CA ILE A 221 25.16 11.46 12.93
C ILE A 221 25.50 11.51 11.44
N TYR A 222 26.06 10.43 10.88
CA TYR A 222 26.77 10.46 9.60
C TYR A 222 26.01 9.82 8.45
N THR A 223 24.97 8.96 8.69
CA THR A 223 24.27 8.37 7.55
C THR A 223 23.60 9.43 6.69
N GLN A 224 23.69 9.23 5.39
CA GLN A 224 22.97 10.01 4.37
C GLN A 224 21.71 9.28 3.88
N ASP A 225 21.30 8.22 4.59
CA ASP A 225 20.01 7.57 4.36
C ASP A 225 18.92 8.22 5.22
N PRO A 226 17.97 8.97 4.62
CA PRO A 226 16.92 9.64 5.37
C PRO A 226 15.95 8.65 6.03
N GLY A 227 15.80 7.44 5.45
CA GLY A 227 14.83 6.45 5.94
C GLY A 227 15.22 5.80 7.26
N SER A 228 16.52 5.79 7.62
CA SER A 228 17.00 5.13 8.84
C SER A 228 17.80 6.04 9.79
N LYS A 229 17.99 7.29 9.43
CA LYS A 229 18.81 8.22 10.23
C LYS A 229 18.29 8.36 11.65
N GLU A 230 17.00 8.59 11.83
CA GLU A 230 16.34 8.78 13.12
C GLU A 230 16.32 7.50 13.97
N THR A 231 16.45 6.33 13.34
CA THR A 231 16.46 5.03 14.01
C THR A 231 17.87 4.47 14.25
N GLY A 232 18.92 5.29 14.05
CA GLY A 232 20.31 4.83 14.17
C GLY A 232 20.68 3.80 13.11
N GLY A 233 20.18 3.95 11.92
CA GLY A 233 20.46 3.09 10.76
C GLY A 233 19.68 1.77 10.73
N GLN A 234 18.67 1.57 11.60
CA GLN A 234 17.98 0.29 11.74
C GLN A 234 16.95 0.05 10.64
N TYR A 235 16.96 -1.19 10.12
CA TYR A 235 15.92 -1.78 9.25
C TYR A 235 15.60 -3.20 9.70
N ASP A 236 14.31 -3.51 9.74
CA ASP A 236 13.81 -4.87 9.82
C ASP A 236 13.43 -5.32 8.42
N ILE A 237 14.00 -6.44 7.97
CA ILE A 237 13.98 -6.86 6.57
C ILE A 237 13.62 -8.33 6.45
N ASN A 238 13.03 -8.69 5.31
CA ASN A 238 12.83 -10.08 4.93
C ASN A 238 13.69 -10.41 3.69
N ARG A 239 14.20 -11.65 3.60
CA ARG A 239 15.06 -12.14 2.52
C ARG A 239 14.46 -11.96 1.12
N TYR A 240 13.13 -11.91 1.01
CA TYR A 240 12.41 -11.82 -0.25
C TYR A 240 11.88 -10.41 -0.56
N SER A 241 12.29 -9.40 0.21
CA SER A 241 11.93 -8.01 -0.03
C SER A 241 12.43 -7.54 -1.39
N LYS A 242 11.51 -7.31 -2.33
CA LYS A 242 11.82 -6.92 -3.71
C LYS A 242 12.10 -5.42 -3.87
N GLU A 243 11.68 -4.63 -2.89
CA GLU A 243 11.85 -3.18 -2.80
C GLU A 243 13.28 -2.77 -2.42
N LEU A 244 14.04 -3.67 -1.81
CA LEU A 244 15.42 -3.42 -1.38
C LEU A 244 16.43 -3.72 -2.49
N ASP A 245 17.56 -3.00 -2.46
CA ASP A 245 18.66 -3.27 -3.39
C ASP A 245 19.20 -4.68 -3.19
N PRO A 246 19.29 -5.51 -4.26
CA PRO A 246 19.71 -6.91 -4.14
C PRO A 246 21.12 -7.10 -3.54
N VAL A 247 22.07 -6.17 -3.81
CA VAL A 247 23.42 -6.23 -3.23
C VAL A 247 23.37 -5.94 -1.74
N TRP A 248 22.57 -4.93 -1.34
CA TRP A 248 22.37 -4.56 0.04
C TRP A 248 21.69 -5.69 0.82
N LEU A 249 20.59 -6.22 0.28
CA LEU A 249 19.84 -7.33 0.88
C LEU A 249 20.72 -8.59 0.99
N GLY A 250 21.43 -8.96 -0.07
CA GLY A 250 22.35 -10.10 -0.06
C GLY A 250 23.44 -9.95 1.01
N LYS A 251 23.97 -8.73 1.19
CA LYS A 251 24.97 -8.46 2.24
C LYS A 251 24.45 -8.73 3.63
N ALA A 252 23.22 -8.32 3.95
CA ALA A 252 22.58 -8.53 5.24
C ALA A 252 22.58 -10.01 5.66
N PHE A 253 22.24 -10.90 4.73
CA PHE A 253 22.14 -12.35 5.00
C PHE A 253 23.47 -13.11 4.95
N THR A 254 24.59 -12.45 4.58
CA THR A 254 25.94 -13.03 4.66
C THR A 254 26.62 -12.79 6.01
N LEU A 255 26.13 -11.84 6.79
CA LEU A 255 26.71 -11.46 8.08
C LEU A 255 26.30 -12.40 9.22
N LYS A 256 27.12 -12.48 10.27
CA LYS A 256 26.79 -13.09 11.55
C LYS A 256 26.23 -12.03 12.50
N PRO A 257 25.36 -12.40 13.46
CA PRO A 257 24.90 -11.44 14.49
C PRO A 257 26.08 -10.73 15.18
N GLY A 258 25.99 -9.40 15.27
CA GLY A 258 27.05 -8.52 15.79
C GLY A 258 28.15 -8.17 14.80
N GLN A 259 28.28 -8.85 13.68
CA GLN A 259 29.34 -8.61 12.69
C GLN A 259 29.07 -7.33 11.88
N VAL A 260 30.12 -6.52 11.70
CA VAL A 260 30.10 -5.35 10.79
C VAL A 260 30.75 -5.71 9.46
N SER A 261 30.09 -5.34 8.35
CA SER A 261 30.61 -5.58 7.00
C SER A 261 31.82 -4.70 6.67
N ASN A 262 32.63 -5.13 5.70
CA ASN A 262 33.49 -4.18 5.01
C ASN A 262 32.65 -3.21 4.16
N PRO A 263 33.17 -2.01 3.83
CA PRO A 263 32.49 -1.11 2.91
C PRO A 263 32.11 -1.84 1.61
N PHE A 264 30.87 -1.66 1.16
CA PHE A 264 30.36 -2.22 -0.10
C PHE A 264 29.49 -1.20 -0.83
N LYS A 265 29.47 -1.29 -2.15
CA LYS A 265 28.78 -0.34 -3.03
C LYS A 265 27.44 -0.87 -3.49
N THR A 266 26.43 -0.02 -3.47
CA THR A 266 25.14 -0.21 -4.14
C THR A 266 24.89 0.94 -5.12
N ARG A 267 23.76 0.92 -5.79
CA ARG A 267 23.33 2.07 -6.62
C ARG A 267 23.13 3.36 -5.83
N PHE A 268 22.99 3.29 -4.50
CA PHE A 268 22.73 4.44 -3.62
C PHE A 268 24.01 5.07 -3.06
N GLY A 269 25.12 4.37 -3.04
CA GLY A 269 26.37 4.83 -2.48
C GLY A 269 27.16 3.71 -1.84
N TRP A 270 28.00 4.06 -0.87
CA TRP A 270 28.83 3.16 -0.12
C TRP A 270 28.25 2.92 1.26
N HIS A 271 28.24 1.68 1.70
CA HIS A 271 27.63 1.27 2.97
C HIS A 271 28.61 0.48 3.84
N ILE A 272 28.41 0.56 5.16
CA ILE A 272 28.72 -0.50 6.10
C ILE A 272 27.42 -0.96 6.76
N MET A 273 27.38 -2.22 7.19
CA MET A 273 26.18 -2.83 7.76
C MET A 273 26.56 -3.74 8.93
N GLN A 274 25.73 -3.74 9.97
CA GLN A 274 25.80 -4.67 11.09
C GLN A 274 24.53 -5.50 11.15
N LEU A 275 24.67 -6.81 11.23
CA LEU A 275 23.53 -7.67 11.56
C LEU A 275 23.28 -7.65 13.07
N VAL A 276 22.10 -7.16 13.47
CA VAL A 276 21.67 -7.13 14.88
C VAL A 276 21.14 -8.51 15.28
N SER A 277 20.16 -9.02 14.53
CA SER A 277 19.57 -10.34 14.78
C SER A 277 19.05 -10.95 13.48
N ARG A 278 18.88 -12.29 13.47
CA ARG A 278 18.26 -13.01 12.35
C ARG A 278 17.46 -14.19 12.88
N SER A 279 16.24 -14.36 12.33
CA SER A 279 15.35 -15.47 12.60
C SER A 279 14.77 -15.98 11.28
N GLY A 280 15.31 -17.10 10.77
CA GLY A 280 14.92 -17.63 9.47
C GLY A 280 15.22 -16.64 8.32
N ASP A 281 14.18 -16.23 7.63
CA ASP A 281 14.25 -15.28 6.51
C ASP A 281 14.07 -13.81 6.94
N ASP A 282 13.84 -13.54 8.21
CA ASP A 282 13.77 -12.20 8.77
C ASP A 282 15.08 -11.81 9.45
N ALA A 283 15.47 -10.55 9.30
CA ALA A 283 16.66 -10.01 9.94
C ALA A 283 16.46 -8.54 10.35
N SER A 284 17.08 -8.17 11.48
CA SER A 284 17.24 -6.78 11.89
C SER A 284 18.69 -6.38 11.63
N VAL A 285 18.89 -5.29 10.89
CA VAL A 285 20.22 -4.77 10.56
C VAL A 285 20.32 -3.30 10.91
N ARG A 286 21.54 -2.81 11.10
CA ARG A 286 21.86 -1.39 11.06
C ARG A 286 22.77 -1.12 9.88
N HIS A 287 22.52 -0.02 9.16
CA HIS A 287 23.42 0.39 8.10
C HIS A 287 23.76 1.88 8.19
N LEU A 288 24.88 2.23 7.59
CA LEU A 288 25.34 3.60 7.42
C LEU A 288 25.69 3.79 5.94
N LEU A 289 25.03 4.75 5.31
CA LEU A 289 25.23 5.12 3.91
C LEU A 289 26.03 6.41 3.82
N LEU A 290 27.08 6.42 3.00
CA LEU A 290 27.76 7.63 2.55
C LEU A 290 27.73 7.71 1.02
N ILE A 291 27.44 8.91 0.49
CA ILE A 291 27.39 9.20 -0.95
C ILE A 291 28.61 10.03 -1.31
N PRO A 292 29.50 9.55 -2.22
CA PRO A 292 30.65 10.34 -2.69
C PRO A 292 30.16 11.66 -3.32
N GLN A 293 30.76 12.77 -2.92
CA GLN A 293 30.35 14.09 -3.39
C GLN A 293 30.72 14.28 -4.87
N VAL A 294 29.74 14.71 -5.65
CA VAL A 294 29.91 15.08 -7.04
C VAL A 294 30.26 16.57 -7.11
N THR A 295 31.33 16.90 -7.82
CA THR A 295 31.79 18.28 -7.96
C THR A 295 31.12 18.99 -9.16
N SER A 296 31.34 20.30 -9.28
CA SER A 296 30.84 21.06 -10.44
C SER A 296 31.43 20.59 -11.76
N PHE A 297 32.59 19.94 -11.76
CA PHE A 297 33.19 19.39 -12.96
C PHE A 297 32.39 18.18 -13.50
N GLU A 298 32.05 17.23 -12.64
CA GLU A 298 31.22 16.07 -13.02
C GLU A 298 29.81 16.49 -13.41
N ILE A 299 29.24 17.47 -12.70
CA ILE A 299 27.92 18.05 -13.04
C ILE A 299 27.96 18.65 -14.45
N LYS A 300 29.02 19.42 -14.79
CA LYS A 300 29.17 19.99 -16.12
C LYS A 300 29.25 18.89 -17.18
N ALA A 301 30.04 17.84 -16.96
CA ALA A 301 30.10 16.70 -17.85
C ALA A 301 28.74 16.01 -18.07
N GLY A 302 27.92 15.93 -16.99
CA GLY A 302 26.54 15.46 -17.05
C GLY A 302 25.63 16.35 -17.90
N ILE A 303 25.77 17.68 -17.77
CA ILE A 303 25.07 18.67 -18.58
C ILE A 303 25.44 18.51 -20.05
N ASP A 304 26.72 18.46 -20.37
CA ASP A 304 27.22 18.32 -21.76
C ASP A 304 26.73 16.99 -22.39
N LYS A 305 26.70 15.90 -21.61
CA LYS A 305 26.13 14.60 -22.03
C LYS A 305 24.66 14.72 -22.37
N LEU A 306 23.83 15.28 -21.47
CA LEU A 306 22.38 15.37 -21.68
C LEU A 306 22.03 16.43 -22.73
N ASP A 307 22.85 17.47 -22.94
CA ASP A 307 22.63 18.43 -24.03
C ASP A 307 22.86 17.77 -25.39
N SER A 308 23.85 16.86 -25.49
CA SER A 308 24.02 16.02 -26.68
C SER A 308 22.83 15.11 -26.95
N VAL A 309 22.24 14.52 -25.88
CA VAL A 309 21.00 13.70 -25.99
C VAL A 309 19.84 14.56 -26.44
N ARG A 310 19.69 15.75 -25.85
CA ARG A 310 18.67 16.73 -26.24
C ARG A 310 18.78 17.10 -27.71
N ALA A 311 19.99 17.36 -28.21
CA ALA A 311 20.20 17.65 -29.62
C ALA A 311 19.77 16.50 -30.55
N MET A 312 20.03 15.24 -30.15
CA MET A 312 19.56 14.05 -30.88
C MET A 312 18.05 13.92 -30.89
N LEU A 313 17.38 14.23 -29.78
CA LEU A 313 15.91 14.25 -29.65
C LEU A 313 15.30 15.33 -30.56
N ILE A 314 15.85 16.54 -30.56
CA ILE A 314 15.41 17.64 -31.43
C ILE A 314 15.57 17.32 -32.90
N ALA A 315 16.67 16.68 -33.23
CA ALA A 315 16.97 16.23 -34.62
C ALA A 315 16.15 15.00 -35.04
N GLY A 316 15.39 14.36 -34.12
CA GLY A 316 14.62 13.16 -34.40
C GLY A 316 15.45 11.90 -34.68
N THR A 317 16.76 11.91 -34.33
CA THR A 317 17.68 10.77 -34.55
C THR A 317 17.52 9.67 -33.49
N ILE A 318 16.85 9.96 -32.38
CA ILE A 318 16.43 9.03 -31.34
C ILE A 318 15.05 9.41 -30.84
N ASP A 319 14.20 8.43 -30.57
CA ASP A 319 12.94 8.68 -29.88
C ASP A 319 13.15 8.82 -28.36
N PHE A 320 12.18 9.45 -27.66
CA PHE A 320 12.32 9.75 -26.25
C PHE A 320 12.43 8.49 -25.38
N GLY A 321 11.63 7.45 -25.66
CA GLY A 321 11.66 6.20 -24.91
C GLY A 321 13.00 5.47 -25.03
N ALA A 322 13.57 5.42 -26.25
CA ALA A 322 14.90 4.87 -26.47
C ALA A 322 16.00 5.71 -25.79
N ALA A 323 15.84 7.03 -25.76
CA ALA A 323 16.76 7.92 -25.04
C ALA A 323 16.70 7.68 -23.52
N VAL A 324 15.51 7.54 -22.95
CA VAL A 324 15.33 7.18 -21.52
C VAL A 324 16.01 5.85 -21.22
N ALA A 325 15.70 4.81 -21.98
CA ALA A 325 16.28 3.46 -21.78
C ALA A 325 17.81 3.46 -21.82
N LYS A 326 18.41 4.27 -22.70
CA LYS A 326 19.86 4.28 -22.94
C LYS A 326 20.62 5.24 -22.02
N TYR A 327 20.04 6.39 -21.69
CA TYR A 327 20.78 7.50 -21.09
C TYR A 327 20.26 7.90 -19.70
N SER A 328 19.05 7.47 -19.29
CA SER A 328 18.55 7.74 -17.95
C SER A 328 19.20 6.80 -16.94
N ASP A 329 19.64 7.36 -15.82
CA ASP A 329 20.17 6.63 -14.67
C ASP A 329 19.09 6.43 -13.59
N ASP A 330 17.88 6.99 -13.77
CA ASP A 330 16.76 6.86 -12.88
C ASP A 330 15.88 5.66 -13.26
N ASP A 331 15.83 4.66 -12.37
CA ASP A 331 15.10 3.42 -12.62
C ASP A 331 13.59 3.64 -12.73
N GLU A 332 13.03 4.56 -11.93
CA GLU A 332 11.59 4.86 -11.96
C GLU A 332 11.20 5.41 -13.34
N SER A 333 11.96 6.36 -13.86
CA SER A 333 11.79 6.90 -15.21
C SER A 333 11.85 5.83 -16.29
N LYS A 334 12.71 4.82 -16.14
CA LYS A 334 12.83 3.73 -17.13
C LYS A 334 11.56 2.90 -17.24
N PHE A 335 10.88 2.60 -16.13
CA PHE A 335 9.62 1.83 -16.14
C PHE A 335 8.47 2.59 -16.79
N THR A 336 8.47 3.92 -16.71
CA THR A 336 7.42 4.79 -17.23
C THR A 336 7.76 5.40 -18.58
N ALA A 337 8.84 4.96 -19.24
CA ALA A 337 9.42 5.60 -20.42
C ALA A 337 9.72 7.10 -20.21
N GLY A 338 10.18 7.43 -19.01
CA GLY A 338 10.51 8.79 -18.57
C GLY A 338 9.35 9.61 -18.02
N ARG A 339 8.13 9.10 -18.09
CA ARG A 339 6.91 9.83 -17.69
C ARG A 339 6.87 10.04 -16.18
N LYS A 340 6.63 11.29 -15.74
CA LYS A 340 6.35 11.60 -14.34
C LYS A 340 4.90 11.25 -14.05
N LEU A 341 4.66 10.48 -12.98
CA LEU A 341 3.32 10.15 -12.53
C LEU A 341 2.95 10.96 -11.30
N GLY A 342 1.69 11.34 -11.21
CA GLY A 342 1.09 11.94 -10.03
C GLY A 342 0.95 10.94 -8.89
N ARG A 343 0.55 11.42 -7.71
CA ARG A 343 0.33 10.58 -6.52
C ARG A 343 -0.77 9.54 -6.70
N ASP A 344 -1.70 9.79 -7.61
CA ASP A 344 -2.79 8.91 -8.00
C ASP A 344 -2.43 7.93 -9.13
N GLY A 345 -1.18 7.98 -9.63
CA GLY A 345 -0.71 7.20 -10.76
C GLY A 345 -1.12 7.77 -12.13
N SER A 346 -1.80 8.93 -12.18
CA SER A 346 -2.11 9.64 -13.42
C SER A 346 -0.85 10.19 -14.08
N SER A 347 -0.84 10.29 -15.42
CA SER A 347 0.22 11.01 -16.15
C SER A 347 0.03 12.53 -16.11
N TYR A 348 -1.15 13.00 -15.78
CA TYR A 348 -1.45 14.42 -15.57
C TYR A 348 -1.08 14.83 -14.15
N VAL A 349 -0.21 15.81 -14.03
CA VAL A 349 0.32 16.29 -12.75
C VAL A 349 0.04 17.79 -12.64
N THR A 350 -0.54 18.21 -11.50
CA THR A 350 -0.73 19.63 -11.21
C THR A 350 0.59 20.29 -10.81
N ILE A 351 0.68 21.60 -11.02
CA ILE A 351 1.94 22.35 -10.80
C ILE A 351 2.44 22.24 -9.35
N ASP A 352 1.52 22.17 -8.39
CA ASP A 352 1.85 22.05 -6.95
C ASP A 352 2.45 20.69 -6.56
N GLN A 353 2.28 19.66 -7.39
CA GLN A 353 2.89 18.35 -7.20
C GLN A 353 4.30 18.23 -7.76
N LEU A 354 4.75 19.25 -8.49
CA LEU A 354 6.06 19.23 -9.14
C LEU A 354 7.14 19.87 -8.27
N ASP A 355 8.37 19.42 -8.45
CA ASP A 355 9.54 20.05 -7.85
C ASP A 355 9.65 21.52 -8.30
N LYS A 356 10.08 22.40 -7.42
CA LYS A 356 10.16 23.83 -7.69
C LYS A 356 11.02 24.18 -8.91
N ASP A 357 12.11 23.48 -9.11
CA ASP A 357 12.99 23.67 -10.26
C ASP A 357 12.33 23.17 -11.56
N VAL A 358 11.55 22.10 -11.54
CA VAL A 358 10.73 21.67 -12.68
C VAL A 358 9.72 22.76 -13.06
N VAL A 359 9.04 23.33 -12.08
CA VAL A 359 8.10 24.45 -12.31
C VAL A 359 8.78 25.62 -13.01
N VAL A 360 9.99 25.97 -12.56
CA VAL A 360 10.80 27.03 -13.19
C VAL A 360 11.16 26.67 -14.64
N MET A 361 11.59 25.43 -14.88
CA MET A 361 11.93 24.95 -16.23
C MET A 361 10.73 24.98 -17.17
N LEU A 362 9.53 24.64 -16.66
CA LEU A 362 8.30 24.59 -17.45
C LEU A 362 7.77 25.99 -17.83
N LYS A 363 8.17 27.05 -17.13
CA LYS A 363 7.65 28.40 -17.34
C LYS A 363 7.85 28.88 -18.79
N ASP A 364 9.01 28.60 -19.37
CA ASP A 364 9.40 29.06 -20.70
C ASP A 364 9.28 27.96 -21.77
N LEU A 365 8.85 26.75 -21.37
CA LEU A 365 8.78 25.58 -22.25
C LEU A 365 7.42 25.50 -22.92
N LYS A 366 7.40 25.33 -24.24
CA LYS A 366 6.18 25.07 -25.01
C LYS A 366 5.95 23.56 -25.13
N VAL A 367 4.68 23.19 -25.32
CA VAL A 367 4.29 21.80 -25.59
C VAL A 367 5.11 21.25 -26.78
N GLY A 368 5.64 20.05 -26.64
CA GLY A 368 6.51 19.41 -27.62
C GLY A 368 7.99 19.78 -27.51
N GLN A 369 8.41 20.60 -26.55
CA GLN A 369 9.79 21.03 -26.38
C GLN A 369 10.51 20.32 -25.23
N TYR A 370 11.84 20.26 -25.36
CA TYR A 370 12.76 19.75 -24.35
C TYR A 370 13.46 20.91 -23.64
N SER A 371 13.52 20.87 -22.31
CA SER A 371 14.29 21.84 -21.53
C SER A 371 15.78 21.74 -21.79
N HIS A 372 16.55 22.75 -21.43
CA HIS A 372 17.99 22.60 -21.25
C HIS A 372 18.29 21.65 -20.09
N PRO A 373 19.41 20.90 -20.15
CA PRO A 373 19.86 20.12 -19.00
C PRO A 373 20.11 21.02 -17.79
N THR A 374 19.55 20.66 -16.64
CA THR A 374 19.63 21.44 -15.41
C THR A 374 20.06 20.56 -14.25
N GLU A 375 20.96 21.08 -13.41
CA GLU A 375 21.32 20.43 -12.14
C GLU A 375 20.09 20.41 -11.21
N TYR A 376 19.93 19.30 -10.47
CA TYR A 376 18.95 19.17 -9.43
C TYR A 376 19.48 18.26 -8.31
N VAL A 377 18.79 18.25 -7.19
CA VAL A 377 19.05 17.34 -6.08
C VAL A 377 17.82 16.48 -5.88
N ASP A 378 17.97 15.16 -5.85
CA ASP A 378 16.86 14.25 -5.61
C ASP A 378 16.46 14.23 -4.11
N GLU A 379 15.37 13.54 -3.79
CA GLU A 379 14.84 13.39 -2.43
C GLU A 379 15.85 12.75 -1.45
N ARG A 380 16.88 12.06 -1.97
CA ARG A 380 17.95 11.42 -1.21
C ARG A 380 19.19 12.27 -1.10
N GLY A 381 19.16 13.52 -1.58
CA GLY A 381 20.27 14.44 -1.55
C GLY A 381 21.35 14.17 -2.61
N ARG A 382 21.10 13.32 -3.62
CA ARG A 382 22.05 13.06 -4.72
C ARG A 382 21.95 14.18 -5.77
N LYS A 383 23.07 14.70 -6.16
CA LYS A 383 23.16 15.65 -7.27
C LYS A 383 23.03 14.92 -8.60
N GLY A 384 22.17 15.41 -9.45
CA GLY A 384 21.90 14.90 -10.78
C GLY A 384 21.73 16.01 -11.79
N VAL A 385 21.62 15.63 -13.05
CA VAL A 385 21.25 16.49 -14.16
C VAL A 385 20.03 15.91 -14.83
N ARG A 386 19.04 16.74 -15.16
CA ARG A 386 17.84 16.30 -15.86
C ARG A 386 17.46 17.17 -17.04
N VAL A 387 16.81 16.54 -18.01
CA VAL A 387 16.12 17.16 -19.14
C VAL A 387 14.63 16.83 -18.99
N ILE A 388 13.78 17.84 -19.10
CA ILE A 388 12.32 17.69 -19.08
C ILE A 388 11.78 17.80 -20.51
N TYR A 389 10.84 16.94 -20.86
CA TYR A 389 10.03 17.01 -22.06
C TYR A 389 8.60 17.37 -21.65
N LEU A 390 8.09 18.49 -22.15
CA LEU A 390 6.68 18.90 -21.94
C LEU A 390 5.83 18.30 -23.04
N GLN A 391 5.08 17.25 -22.71
CA GLN A 391 4.20 16.54 -23.67
C GLN A 391 2.89 17.30 -23.89
N THR A 392 2.22 17.65 -22.79
CA THR A 392 0.95 18.40 -22.82
C THR A 392 0.91 19.42 -21.70
N ARG A 393 0.07 20.44 -21.89
CA ARG A 393 -0.30 21.42 -20.86
C ARG A 393 -1.75 21.79 -21.06
N THR A 394 -2.55 21.68 -20.02
CA THR A 394 -3.94 22.14 -20.02
C THR A 394 -4.05 23.49 -19.32
N GLU A 395 -4.98 24.32 -19.76
CA GLU A 395 -5.41 25.49 -18.99
C GLU A 395 -6.45 25.06 -17.96
N PRO A 396 -6.66 25.84 -16.88
CA PRO A 396 -7.75 25.56 -15.95
C PRO A 396 -9.08 25.49 -16.68
N HIS A 397 -9.82 24.40 -16.51
CA HIS A 397 -11.06 24.18 -17.26
C HIS A 397 -12.06 23.32 -16.47
N ARG A 398 -13.33 23.46 -16.82
CA ARG A 398 -14.34 22.48 -16.42
C ARG A 398 -14.16 21.22 -17.25
N GLU A 399 -14.35 20.08 -16.61
CA GLU A 399 -14.27 18.75 -17.23
C GLU A 399 -15.02 18.75 -18.59
N ASN A 400 -14.34 18.25 -19.62
CA ASN A 400 -14.89 18.18 -20.97
C ASN A 400 -14.31 16.99 -21.74
N LEU A 401 -15.04 16.56 -22.78
CA LEU A 401 -14.66 15.39 -23.58
C LEU A 401 -13.43 15.61 -24.47
N LYS A 402 -12.96 16.83 -24.65
CA LYS A 402 -11.79 17.11 -25.46
C LYS A 402 -10.49 16.86 -24.67
N ASP A 403 -10.46 17.37 -23.45
CA ASP A 403 -9.23 17.38 -22.63
C ASP A 403 -9.19 16.22 -21.62
N ASP A 404 -10.39 15.71 -21.19
CA ASP A 404 -10.52 14.71 -20.12
C ASP A 404 -11.15 13.39 -20.58
N TYR A 405 -11.11 13.10 -21.88
CA TYR A 405 -11.80 11.94 -22.45
C TYR A 405 -11.45 10.62 -21.73
N ASP A 406 -10.19 10.37 -21.45
CA ASP A 406 -9.72 9.14 -20.80
C ASP A 406 -10.27 8.99 -19.37
N ARG A 407 -10.28 10.07 -18.59
CA ARG A 407 -10.85 10.10 -17.24
C ARG A 407 -12.36 9.83 -17.26
N ILE A 408 -13.07 10.52 -18.17
CA ILE A 408 -14.50 10.33 -18.36
C ILE A 408 -14.81 8.90 -18.83
N SER A 409 -14.03 8.37 -19.77
CA SER A 409 -14.15 7.02 -20.29
C SER A 409 -13.95 5.95 -19.21
N GLN A 410 -12.95 6.14 -18.33
CA GLN A 410 -12.73 5.22 -17.20
C GLN A 410 -13.92 5.24 -16.23
N ARG A 411 -14.44 6.41 -15.85
CA ARG A 411 -15.62 6.51 -14.98
C ARG A 411 -16.85 5.88 -15.63
N ALA A 412 -17.08 6.13 -16.92
CA ALA A 412 -18.17 5.51 -17.67
C ALA A 412 -18.03 3.98 -17.73
N LEU A 413 -16.79 3.47 -17.90
CA LEU A 413 -16.52 2.03 -17.89
C LEU A 413 -16.78 1.42 -16.50
N GLU A 414 -16.33 2.07 -15.44
CA GLU A 414 -16.60 1.58 -14.07
C GLU A 414 -18.09 1.60 -13.72
N GLN A 415 -18.82 2.63 -14.13
CA GLN A 415 -20.29 2.63 -14.00
C GLN A 415 -20.90 1.45 -14.75
N LYS A 416 -20.53 1.23 -16.01
CA LYS A 416 -21.04 0.11 -16.82
C LYS A 416 -20.72 -1.25 -16.19
N LYS A 417 -19.52 -1.43 -15.64
CA LYS A 417 -19.14 -2.65 -14.90
C LYS A 417 -20.02 -2.85 -13.66
N ASN A 418 -20.30 -1.79 -12.92
CA ASN A 418 -21.19 -1.86 -11.76
C ASN A 418 -22.63 -2.23 -12.19
N GLU A 419 -23.16 -1.65 -13.27
CA GLU A 419 -24.47 -2.00 -13.81
C GLU A 419 -24.55 -3.48 -14.24
N VAL A 420 -23.50 -3.99 -14.89
CA VAL A 420 -23.41 -5.42 -15.27
C VAL A 420 -23.36 -6.31 -14.02
N LEU A 421 -22.62 -5.91 -13.00
CA LEU A 421 -22.55 -6.63 -11.73
C LEU A 421 -23.91 -6.65 -11.02
N GLU A 422 -24.62 -5.53 -10.98
CA GLU A 422 -25.98 -5.44 -10.41
C GLU A 422 -26.99 -6.34 -11.15
N GLN A 423 -26.92 -6.37 -12.48
CA GLN A 423 -27.73 -7.27 -13.30
C GLN A 423 -27.40 -8.74 -13.02
N TRP A 424 -26.11 -9.04 -12.83
CA TRP A 424 -25.65 -10.37 -12.44
C TRP A 424 -26.22 -10.77 -11.07
N PHE A 425 -26.14 -9.90 -10.06
CA PHE A 425 -26.72 -10.15 -8.74
C PHE A 425 -28.22 -10.42 -8.84
N SER A 426 -28.96 -9.57 -9.54
CA SER A 426 -30.41 -9.72 -9.71
C SER A 426 -30.80 -11.08 -10.29
N LYS A 427 -29.98 -11.63 -11.21
CA LYS A 427 -30.20 -12.97 -11.81
C LYS A 427 -29.77 -14.12 -10.90
N LYS A 428 -28.71 -13.92 -10.07
CA LYS A 428 -28.13 -14.98 -9.26
C LYS A 428 -28.77 -15.13 -7.90
N VAL A 429 -29.14 -14.02 -7.25
CA VAL A 429 -29.73 -14.03 -5.90
C VAL A 429 -30.95 -14.96 -5.81
N VAL A 430 -31.81 -14.96 -6.82
CA VAL A 430 -32.99 -15.83 -6.88
C VAL A 430 -32.68 -17.34 -6.94
N THR A 431 -31.44 -17.70 -7.25
CA THR A 431 -30.97 -19.09 -7.31
C THR A 431 -30.35 -19.60 -6.02
N TYR A 432 -30.15 -18.71 -5.04
CA TYR A 432 -29.53 -19.05 -3.77
C TYR A 432 -30.57 -19.18 -2.65
N TYR A 433 -30.22 -19.99 -1.65
CA TYR A 433 -30.96 -19.95 -0.39
C TYR A 433 -30.55 -18.66 0.34
N ILE A 434 -31.52 -17.82 0.69
CA ILE A 434 -31.29 -16.58 1.42
C ILE A 434 -32.12 -16.57 2.69
N LEU A 435 -31.46 -16.27 3.81
CA LEU A 435 -32.12 -15.99 5.08
C LEU A 435 -31.63 -14.65 5.59
N VAL A 436 -32.55 -13.79 6.04
CA VAL A 436 -32.25 -12.49 6.66
C VAL A 436 -33.01 -12.44 7.98
N ASP A 437 -32.30 -12.06 9.04
CA ASP A 437 -32.91 -11.89 10.37
C ASP A 437 -33.95 -10.77 10.36
N ASP A 438 -34.98 -10.90 11.21
CA ASP A 438 -36.10 -9.95 11.30
C ASP A 438 -35.66 -8.52 11.61
N GLU A 439 -34.54 -8.34 12.33
CA GLU A 439 -33.93 -7.03 12.62
C GLU A 439 -33.61 -6.23 11.35
N PHE A 440 -33.25 -6.90 10.25
CA PHE A 440 -32.83 -6.28 9.01
C PHE A 440 -33.88 -6.33 7.89
N LYS A 441 -35.00 -7.01 8.08
CA LYS A 441 -36.04 -7.12 7.02
C LYS A 441 -36.68 -5.79 6.63
N SER A 442 -36.64 -4.79 7.53
CA SER A 442 -37.11 -3.44 7.25
C SER A 442 -36.15 -2.58 6.46
N CYS A 443 -34.90 -3.03 6.28
CA CYS A 443 -33.91 -2.32 5.50
C CYS A 443 -34.26 -2.29 4.01
N PRO A 444 -34.32 -1.13 3.35
CA PRO A 444 -34.60 -1.04 1.91
C PRO A 444 -33.61 -1.85 1.05
N GLU A 445 -32.36 -1.92 1.48
CA GLU A 445 -31.26 -2.65 0.83
C GLU A 445 -31.53 -4.16 0.76
N MET A 446 -32.35 -4.69 1.68
CA MET A 446 -32.67 -6.12 1.72
C MET A 446 -33.77 -6.54 0.71
N ALA A 447 -34.46 -5.60 0.10
CA ALA A 447 -35.58 -5.90 -0.80
C ALA A 447 -35.21 -6.87 -1.94
N ARG A 448 -34.03 -6.70 -2.56
CA ARG A 448 -33.54 -7.57 -3.62
C ARG A 448 -33.21 -8.99 -3.14
N TRP A 449 -32.79 -9.16 -1.91
CA TRP A 449 -32.41 -10.44 -1.31
C TRP A 449 -33.65 -11.27 -0.89
N MET A 450 -34.73 -10.60 -0.54
CA MET A 450 -35.99 -11.25 -0.11
C MET A 450 -36.87 -11.66 -1.27
N SER A 451 -36.69 -11.07 -2.46
CA SER A 451 -37.52 -11.40 -3.64
C SER A 451 -37.36 -12.84 -4.15
N GLY A 452 -36.24 -13.51 -3.83
CA GLY A 452 -35.97 -14.90 -4.17
C GLY A 452 -36.60 -15.93 -3.22
N THR A 453 -37.03 -15.53 -2.02
CA THR A 453 -37.56 -16.45 -1.00
C THR A 453 -39.08 -16.69 -1.11
N ALA A 454 -39.79 -15.89 -1.88
CA ALA A 454 -41.26 -15.92 -1.98
C ALA A 454 -41.84 -17.12 -2.77
N GLY A 455 -41.01 -18.03 -3.27
CA GLY A 455 -41.47 -19.12 -4.17
C GLY A 455 -41.15 -20.55 -3.71
N LYS A 456 -40.70 -20.78 -2.48
CA LYS A 456 -40.39 -22.15 -2.00
C LYS A 456 -40.96 -22.38 -0.58
N ASN A 457 -42.29 -22.39 -0.46
CA ASN A 457 -43.03 -23.04 0.59
C ASN A 457 -43.79 -24.23 0.00
#